data_49258dd6384e57ff71b3c3016d4dfb0c
#
_entry.id   49258dd6384e57ff71b3c3016d4dfb0c
#
_cell.length_a   1.000
_cell.length_b   1.000
_cell.length_c   1.000
_cell.angle_alpha   90.00
_cell.angle_beta   90.00
_cell.angle_gamma   90.00
#
_symmetry.space_group_name_H-M   'P 1'
#
loop_
_entity.id
_entity.type
_entity.pdbx_description
1 polymer ?
#
loop_
_entity_poly.entity_id
_entity_poly.type
_entity_poly.pdbx_seq_one_letter_code
_entity_poly.pdbx_strand_id
1 'polypeptide(L)'
;MTRARSRLGTATPPRRRLGRGDWAAAALVAIGEGGIAALVIESLAERLGATKGSFYWHFKDRDELIDAALERWEQKETEEVIERLRGFEDPAARLRRLFELAFGDNPAGDIDVALLADAANPLVAPVLQRVTQRRLDFLTTAFSDLGVAPESARYHALAAYTAYVGYFELRRAAPSATPTGAQAREYLDHLLRALTPTGPLPTHPA
;
A
#
# COMPACT_ATOMS: atom_id res chain seq x y z
N MET A 1 -55.58 -38.34 -5.82
CA MET A 1 -54.98 -36.97 -5.99
C MET A 1 -53.71 -36.92 -5.18
N THR A 2 -52.58 -37.23 -5.79
CA THR A 2 -51.25 -37.33 -5.13
C THR A 2 -50.45 -36.09 -5.50
N ARG A 3 -50.15 -35.21 -4.49
CA ARG A 3 -49.32 -34.00 -4.67
C ARG A 3 -47.85 -34.39 -4.69
N ALA A 4 -47.20 -34.22 -5.85
CA ALA A 4 -45.75 -34.27 -5.99
C ALA A 4 -45.14 -33.05 -5.31
N ARG A 5 -44.30 -33.26 -4.28
CA ARG A 5 -43.46 -32.23 -3.68
C ARG A 5 -42.18 -32.12 -4.48
N SER A 6 -42.06 -31.10 -5.32
CA SER A 6 -40.82 -30.69 -5.99
C SER A 6 -39.83 -30.22 -4.93
N ARG A 7 -38.74 -30.97 -4.77
CA ARG A 7 -37.55 -30.53 -4.00
C ARG A 7 -36.72 -29.66 -4.92
N LEU A 8 -36.85 -28.34 -4.77
CA LEU A 8 -35.87 -27.40 -5.31
C LEU A 8 -34.55 -27.56 -4.53
N GLY A 9 -33.63 -28.30 -5.09
CA GLY A 9 -32.27 -28.34 -4.61
C GLY A 9 -31.58 -27.01 -4.91
N THR A 10 -31.33 -26.22 -3.89
CA THR A 10 -30.45 -25.02 -3.98
C THR A 10 -29.04 -25.51 -4.24
N ALA A 11 -28.61 -25.49 -5.51
CA ALA A 11 -27.24 -25.73 -5.88
C ALA A 11 -26.38 -24.60 -5.28
N THR A 12 -25.57 -24.93 -4.27
CA THR A 12 -24.53 -24.03 -3.75
C THR A 12 -23.57 -23.73 -4.91
N PRO A 13 -23.32 -22.45 -5.23
CA PRO A 13 -22.39 -22.11 -6.31
C PRO A 13 -21.02 -22.76 -6.04
N PRO A 14 -20.31 -23.22 -7.08
CA PRO A 14 -19.01 -23.86 -6.91
C PRO A 14 -18.06 -22.88 -6.21
N ARG A 15 -17.48 -23.29 -5.08
CA ARG A 15 -16.47 -22.50 -4.37
C ARG A 15 -15.32 -22.26 -5.35
N ARG A 16 -15.00 -20.97 -5.61
CA ARG A 16 -13.83 -20.58 -6.41
C ARG A 16 -12.59 -21.24 -5.79
N ARG A 17 -11.81 -21.94 -6.59
CA ARG A 17 -10.53 -22.50 -6.13
C ARG A 17 -9.61 -21.32 -5.75
N LEU A 18 -9.14 -21.32 -4.52
CA LEU A 18 -8.14 -20.35 -4.05
C LEU A 18 -6.81 -20.62 -4.76
N GLY A 19 -6.19 -19.54 -5.26
CA GLY A 19 -4.87 -19.59 -5.87
C GLY A 19 -3.80 -18.98 -4.95
N ARG A 20 -2.53 -19.10 -5.34
CA ARG A 20 -1.38 -18.48 -4.65
C ARG A 20 -1.59 -16.99 -4.37
N GLY A 21 -2.17 -16.25 -5.32
CA GLY A 21 -2.46 -14.81 -5.18
C GLY A 21 -3.52 -14.48 -4.12
N ASP A 22 -4.48 -15.37 -3.85
CA ASP A 22 -5.49 -15.16 -2.81
C ASP A 22 -4.86 -15.27 -1.41
N TRP A 23 -3.96 -16.23 -1.22
CA TRP A 23 -3.18 -16.38 0.01
C TRP A 23 -2.25 -15.19 0.25
N ALA A 24 -1.52 -14.74 -0.78
CA ALA A 24 -0.65 -13.57 -0.70
C ALA A 24 -1.44 -12.30 -0.35
N ALA A 25 -2.63 -12.11 -0.92
CA ALA A 25 -3.51 -10.99 -0.60
C ALA A 25 -3.99 -11.04 0.85
N ALA A 26 -4.42 -12.21 1.34
CA ALA A 26 -4.84 -12.39 2.72
C ALA A 26 -3.67 -12.18 3.71
N ALA A 27 -2.47 -12.60 3.33
CA ALA A 27 -1.25 -12.38 4.09
C ALA A 27 -0.95 -10.88 4.24
N LEU A 28 -1.09 -10.08 3.17
CA LEU A 28 -0.91 -8.62 3.22
C LEU A 28 -1.89 -7.96 4.19
N VAL A 29 -3.15 -8.37 4.18
CA VAL A 29 -4.15 -7.86 5.13
C VAL A 29 -3.71 -8.16 6.57
N ALA A 30 -3.28 -9.39 6.85
CA ALA A 30 -2.82 -9.78 8.18
C ALA A 30 -1.56 -9.00 8.62
N ILE A 31 -0.64 -8.73 7.68
CA ILE A 31 0.55 -7.90 7.92
C ILE A 31 0.13 -6.47 8.28
N GLY A 32 -0.80 -5.87 7.56
CA GLY A 32 -1.31 -4.52 7.86
C GLY A 32 -1.97 -4.44 9.24
N GLU A 33 -2.64 -5.51 9.70
CA GLU A 33 -3.30 -5.59 11.00
C GLU A 33 -2.33 -5.73 12.18
N GLY A 34 -1.22 -6.45 12.02
CA GLY A 34 -0.35 -6.76 13.16
C GLY A 34 1.10 -7.14 12.80
N GLY A 35 1.61 -6.68 11.65
CA GLY A 35 2.96 -6.96 11.18
C GLY A 35 3.16 -8.42 10.75
N ILE A 36 4.40 -8.76 10.46
CA ILE A 36 4.78 -10.13 10.06
C ILE A 36 4.40 -11.17 11.15
N ALA A 37 4.40 -10.78 12.42
CA ALA A 37 4.06 -11.69 13.52
C ALA A 37 2.59 -12.16 13.47
N ALA A 38 1.68 -11.35 12.95
CA ALA A 38 0.27 -11.70 12.82
C ALA A 38 -0.03 -12.73 11.71
N LEU A 39 0.96 -13.04 10.87
CA LEU A 39 0.81 -13.98 9.77
C LEU A 39 0.87 -15.42 10.27
N VAL A 40 -0.28 -15.95 10.70
CA VAL A 40 -0.47 -17.33 11.17
C VAL A 40 -1.25 -18.11 10.12
N ILE A 41 -0.68 -19.22 9.63
CA ILE A 41 -1.24 -20.01 8.51
C ILE A 41 -2.65 -20.52 8.81
N GLU A 42 -2.89 -20.99 10.04
CA GLU A 42 -4.18 -21.48 10.48
C GLU A 42 -5.27 -20.40 10.41
N SER A 43 -4.95 -19.21 10.93
CA SER A 43 -5.86 -18.05 10.91
C SER A 43 -6.15 -17.57 9.48
N LEU A 44 -5.15 -17.59 8.60
CA LEU A 44 -5.33 -17.26 7.18
C LEU A 44 -6.21 -18.31 6.48
N ALA A 45 -5.99 -19.59 6.75
CA ALA A 45 -6.82 -20.66 6.19
C ALA A 45 -8.29 -20.49 6.62
N GLU A 46 -8.55 -20.18 7.87
CA GLU A 46 -9.88 -19.91 8.40
C GLU A 46 -10.54 -18.70 7.69
N ARG A 47 -9.83 -17.55 7.60
CA ARG A 47 -10.28 -16.35 6.88
C ARG A 47 -10.64 -16.63 5.42
N LEU A 48 -9.88 -17.50 4.76
CA LEU A 48 -10.09 -17.88 3.36
C LEU A 48 -11.15 -18.98 3.19
N GLY A 49 -11.66 -19.55 4.27
CA GLY A 49 -12.54 -20.73 4.21
C GLY A 49 -11.85 -21.94 3.60
N ALA A 50 -10.54 -22.06 3.85
CA ALA A 50 -9.64 -23.08 3.33
C ALA A 50 -9.17 -24.02 4.45
N THR A 51 -8.41 -25.04 4.07
CA THR A 51 -7.73 -25.92 5.03
C THR A 51 -6.24 -25.63 5.07
N LYS A 52 -5.58 -25.89 6.21
CA LYS A 52 -4.11 -25.84 6.31
C LYS A 52 -3.43 -26.70 5.23
N GLY A 53 -4.03 -27.86 4.88
CA GLY A 53 -3.52 -28.70 3.81
C GLY A 53 -3.54 -28.01 2.44
N SER A 54 -4.54 -27.15 2.16
CA SER A 54 -4.58 -26.42 0.88
C SER A 54 -3.50 -25.34 0.78
N PHE A 55 -3.00 -24.80 1.89
CA PHE A 55 -1.85 -23.90 1.92
C PHE A 55 -0.61 -24.58 1.31
N TYR A 56 -0.29 -25.80 1.73
CA TYR A 56 0.89 -26.54 1.28
C TYR A 56 0.87 -26.98 -0.19
N TRP A 57 -0.29 -26.83 -0.88
CA TRP A 57 -0.35 -26.94 -2.34
C TRP A 57 0.24 -25.71 -3.05
N HIS A 58 0.35 -24.58 -2.37
CA HIS A 58 0.76 -23.30 -2.94
C HIS A 58 2.10 -22.81 -2.41
N PHE A 59 2.42 -23.13 -1.18
CA PHE A 59 3.61 -22.65 -0.49
C PHE A 59 4.26 -23.77 0.31
N LYS A 60 5.58 -23.83 0.24
CA LYS A 60 6.41 -24.76 0.99
C LYS A 60 6.34 -24.48 2.49
N ASP A 61 6.43 -23.21 2.87
CA ASP A 61 6.48 -22.73 4.24
C ASP A 61 5.89 -21.30 4.35
N ARG A 62 5.94 -20.77 5.57
CA ARG A 62 5.48 -19.41 5.88
C ARG A 62 6.32 -18.33 5.21
N ASP A 63 7.61 -18.55 5.10
CA ASP A 63 8.53 -17.56 4.54
C ASP A 63 8.27 -17.38 3.04
N GLU A 64 8.00 -18.44 2.31
CA GLU A 64 7.58 -18.35 0.90
C GLU A 64 6.24 -17.59 0.74
N LEU A 65 5.33 -17.68 1.69
CA LEU A 65 4.12 -16.85 1.68
C LEU A 65 4.44 -15.38 1.95
N ILE A 66 5.36 -15.09 2.88
CA ILE A 66 5.82 -13.72 3.15
C ILE A 66 6.42 -13.12 1.88
N ASP A 67 7.33 -13.84 1.21
CA ASP A 67 7.94 -13.40 -0.04
C ASP A 67 6.87 -13.06 -1.09
N ALA A 68 5.91 -13.96 -1.30
CA ALA A 68 4.83 -13.75 -2.26
C ALA A 68 3.91 -12.57 -1.88
N ALA A 69 3.71 -12.31 -0.59
CA ALA A 69 2.97 -11.16 -0.10
C ALA A 69 3.74 -9.86 -0.36
N LEU A 70 5.04 -9.84 -0.08
CA LEU A 70 5.90 -8.68 -0.32
C LEU A 70 6.06 -8.37 -1.81
N GLU A 71 6.23 -9.39 -2.67
CA GLU A 71 6.22 -9.23 -4.13
C GLU A 71 4.90 -8.61 -4.62
N ARG A 72 3.77 -9.08 -4.08
CA ARG A 72 2.46 -8.54 -4.40
C ARG A 72 2.31 -7.09 -3.95
N TRP A 73 2.77 -6.75 -2.76
CA TRP A 73 2.78 -5.38 -2.23
C TRP A 73 3.62 -4.45 -3.12
N GLU A 74 4.85 -4.82 -3.46
CA GLU A 74 5.71 -4.07 -4.36
C GLU A 74 5.02 -3.83 -5.71
N GLN A 75 4.49 -4.89 -6.32
CA GLN A 75 3.83 -4.82 -7.62
C GLN A 75 2.58 -3.94 -7.58
N LYS A 76 1.68 -4.14 -6.61
CA LYS A 76 0.38 -3.45 -6.58
C LYS A 76 0.46 -2.02 -6.08
N GLU A 77 1.24 -1.79 -5.01
CA GLU A 77 1.26 -0.52 -4.29
C GLU A 77 2.42 0.39 -4.73
N THR A 78 3.27 -0.08 -5.64
CA THR A 78 4.36 0.72 -6.18
C THR A 78 4.39 0.66 -7.71
N GLU A 79 4.67 -0.48 -8.33
CA GLU A 79 4.90 -0.51 -9.78
C GLU A 79 3.63 -0.21 -10.58
N GLU A 80 2.48 -0.79 -10.22
CA GLU A 80 1.22 -0.50 -10.90
C GLU A 80 0.72 0.93 -10.65
N VAL A 81 1.02 1.50 -9.48
CA VAL A 81 0.71 2.91 -9.18
C VAL A 81 1.56 3.82 -10.07
N ILE A 82 2.87 3.60 -10.12
CA ILE A 82 3.80 4.36 -10.96
C ILE A 82 3.39 4.26 -12.44
N GLU A 83 3.07 3.07 -12.93
CA GLU A 83 2.69 2.87 -14.33
C GLU A 83 1.41 3.62 -14.68
N ARG A 84 0.39 3.58 -13.81
CA ARG A 84 -0.84 4.37 -14.02
C ARG A 84 -0.58 5.87 -14.06
N LEU A 85 0.38 6.36 -13.27
CA LEU A 85 0.71 7.78 -13.19
C LEU A 85 1.52 8.27 -14.39
N ARG A 86 2.25 7.40 -15.09
CA ARG A 86 2.98 7.74 -16.33
C ARG A 86 2.08 8.23 -17.45
N GLY A 87 0.81 7.85 -17.45
CA GLY A 87 -0.17 8.30 -18.43
C GLY A 87 -0.61 9.75 -18.26
N PHE A 88 -0.22 10.44 -17.18
CA PHE A 88 -0.54 11.86 -16.98
C PHE A 88 0.55 12.74 -17.60
N GLU A 89 0.22 13.49 -18.64
CA GLU A 89 1.14 14.43 -19.31
C GLU A 89 1.45 15.65 -18.44
N ASP A 90 0.43 16.18 -17.74
CA ASP A 90 0.61 17.31 -16.81
C ASP A 90 1.27 16.86 -15.50
N PRO A 91 2.49 17.35 -15.18
CA PRO A 91 3.19 17.01 -13.95
C PRO A 91 2.42 17.35 -12.67
N ALA A 92 1.67 18.46 -12.67
CA ALA A 92 0.91 18.88 -11.50
C ALA A 92 -0.29 17.94 -11.25
N ALA A 93 -1.01 17.57 -12.31
CA ALA A 93 -2.07 16.58 -12.25
C ALA A 93 -1.54 15.21 -11.83
N ARG A 94 -0.37 14.80 -12.33
CA ARG A 94 0.32 13.56 -11.94
C ARG A 94 0.63 13.52 -10.44
N LEU A 95 1.25 14.58 -9.91
CA LEU A 95 1.58 14.67 -8.48
C LEU A 95 0.31 14.68 -7.63
N ARG A 96 -0.69 15.48 -7.98
CA ARG A 96 -2.00 15.48 -7.30
C ARG A 96 -2.60 14.10 -7.26
N ARG A 97 -2.62 13.38 -8.39
CA ARG A 97 -3.19 12.05 -8.47
C ARG A 97 -2.43 11.04 -7.61
N LEU A 98 -1.10 11.13 -7.55
CA LEU A 98 -0.30 10.32 -6.63
C LEU A 98 -0.74 10.52 -5.18
N PHE A 99 -0.87 11.78 -4.74
CA PHE A 99 -1.26 12.09 -3.36
C PHE A 99 -2.69 11.64 -3.05
N GLU A 100 -3.64 11.78 -3.99
CA GLU A 100 -4.99 11.25 -3.84
C GLU A 100 -5.01 9.73 -3.65
N LEU A 101 -4.17 9.00 -4.40
CA LEU A 101 -4.02 7.55 -4.27
C LEU A 101 -3.34 7.18 -2.95
N ALA A 102 -2.30 7.92 -2.55
CA ALA A 102 -1.51 7.62 -1.37
C ALA A 102 -2.27 7.91 -0.07
N PHE A 103 -2.97 9.07 0.03
CA PHE A 103 -3.65 9.50 1.25
C PHE A 103 -5.16 9.19 1.27
N GLY A 104 -5.69 8.54 0.23
CA GLY A 104 -7.09 8.13 0.17
C GLY A 104 -7.43 6.99 1.14
N ASP A 105 -8.67 6.50 1.06
CA ASP A 105 -9.12 5.31 1.81
C ASP A 105 -8.48 4.04 1.22
N ASN A 106 -7.16 3.93 1.41
CA ASN A 106 -6.37 2.82 0.93
C ASN A 106 -5.68 2.11 2.12
N PRO A 107 -5.89 0.80 2.33
CA PRO A 107 -5.22 0.04 3.37
C PRO A 107 -3.71 -0.12 3.16
N ALA A 108 -3.18 0.26 1.99
CA ALA A 108 -1.75 0.15 1.68
C ALA A 108 -0.87 0.89 2.68
N GLY A 109 -1.29 2.07 3.16
CA GLY A 109 -0.53 2.83 4.14
C GLY A 109 -0.39 2.13 5.50
N ASP A 110 -1.38 1.35 5.90
CA ASP A 110 -1.30 0.54 7.12
C ASP A 110 -0.32 -0.63 6.94
N ILE A 111 -0.26 -1.21 5.74
CA ILE A 111 0.74 -2.23 5.37
C ILE A 111 2.14 -1.62 5.37
N ASP A 112 2.33 -0.44 4.77
CA ASP A 112 3.62 0.25 4.72
C ASP A 112 4.19 0.51 6.12
N VAL A 113 3.36 1.02 7.04
CA VAL A 113 3.75 1.28 8.43
C VAL A 113 4.07 -0.02 9.17
N ALA A 114 3.29 -1.08 8.96
CA ALA A 114 3.56 -2.39 9.56
C ALA A 114 4.89 -2.98 9.06
N LEU A 115 5.19 -2.87 7.76
CA LEU A 115 6.45 -3.33 7.19
C LEU A 115 7.64 -2.47 7.66
N LEU A 116 7.46 -1.16 7.84
CA LEU A 116 8.48 -0.28 8.42
C LEU A 116 8.81 -0.66 9.87
N ALA A 117 7.81 -1.05 10.66
CA ALA A 117 8.03 -1.55 12.01
C ALA A 117 8.82 -2.87 12.03
N ASP A 118 8.66 -3.69 10.99
CA ASP A 118 9.36 -4.95 10.79
C ASP A 118 10.66 -4.81 9.94
N ALA A 119 11.21 -3.60 9.79
CA ALA A 119 12.38 -3.31 8.94
C ALA A 119 13.66 -4.09 9.31
N ALA A 120 13.75 -4.63 10.53
CA ALA A 120 14.85 -5.50 10.94
C ALA A 120 14.68 -6.98 10.49
N ASN A 121 13.51 -7.36 10.00
CA ASN A 121 13.25 -8.72 9.53
C ASN A 121 14.01 -8.97 8.21
N PRO A 122 14.80 -10.06 8.10
CA PRO A 122 15.63 -10.33 6.92
C PRO A 122 14.84 -10.55 5.62
N LEU A 123 13.57 -10.97 5.70
CA LEU A 123 12.69 -11.09 4.53
C LEU A 123 12.14 -9.73 4.10
N VAL A 124 11.86 -8.84 5.06
CA VAL A 124 11.26 -7.52 4.80
C VAL A 124 12.28 -6.50 4.34
N ALA A 125 13.43 -6.42 5.01
CA ALA A 125 14.44 -5.38 4.83
C ALA A 125 14.83 -5.13 3.37
N PRO A 126 15.17 -6.15 2.54
CA PRO A 126 15.61 -5.93 1.16
C PRO A 126 14.49 -5.36 0.27
N VAL A 127 13.26 -5.86 0.45
CA VAL A 127 12.10 -5.43 -0.34
C VAL A 127 11.71 -4.01 0.06
N LEU A 128 11.64 -3.73 1.36
CA LEU A 128 11.31 -2.41 1.89
C LEU A 128 12.30 -1.34 1.40
N GLN A 129 13.61 -1.62 1.43
CA GLN A 129 14.64 -0.72 0.94
C GLN A 129 14.44 -0.43 -0.56
N ARG A 130 14.24 -1.47 -1.38
CA ARG A 130 14.03 -1.33 -2.82
C ARG A 130 12.77 -0.53 -3.15
N VAL A 131 11.67 -0.82 -2.49
CA VAL A 131 10.39 -0.10 -2.67
C VAL A 131 10.51 1.36 -2.25
N THR A 132 11.12 1.64 -1.09
CA THR A 132 11.35 3.00 -0.61
C THR A 132 12.18 3.81 -1.60
N GLN A 133 13.30 3.26 -2.08
CA GLN A 133 14.13 3.92 -3.09
C GLN A 133 13.34 4.17 -4.37
N ARG A 134 12.60 3.19 -4.86
CA ARG A 134 11.79 3.29 -6.07
C ARG A 134 10.74 4.40 -5.99
N ARG A 135 10.08 4.53 -4.84
CA ARG A 135 9.08 5.59 -4.59
C ARG A 135 9.73 6.98 -4.49
N LEU A 136 10.90 7.08 -3.82
CA LEU A 136 11.66 8.34 -3.73
C LEU A 136 12.17 8.79 -5.10
N ASP A 137 12.66 7.88 -5.94
CA ASP A 137 13.11 8.20 -7.30
C ASP A 137 11.95 8.72 -8.16
N PHE A 138 10.78 8.09 -8.08
CA PHE A 138 9.59 8.56 -8.77
C PHE A 138 9.15 9.94 -8.31
N LEU A 139 9.10 10.18 -6.99
CA LEU A 139 8.77 11.48 -6.42
C LEU A 139 9.79 12.55 -6.84
N THR A 140 11.09 12.23 -6.81
CA THR A 140 12.14 13.15 -7.23
C THR A 140 11.94 13.57 -8.70
N THR A 141 11.66 12.62 -9.58
CA THR A 141 11.33 12.90 -10.98
C THR A 141 10.08 13.78 -11.09
N ALA A 142 9.02 13.45 -10.34
CA ALA A 142 7.75 14.20 -10.37
C ALA A 142 7.95 15.67 -9.94
N PHE A 143 8.77 15.94 -8.92
CA PHE A 143 9.10 17.30 -8.50
C PHE A 143 10.03 18.01 -9.51
N SER A 144 10.97 17.32 -10.12
CA SER A 144 11.81 17.88 -11.19
C SER A 144 10.99 18.28 -12.41
N ASP A 145 10.01 17.46 -12.80
CA ASP A 145 9.08 17.77 -13.91
C ASP A 145 8.20 19.02 -13.63
N LEU A 146 8.01 19.36 -12.34
CA LEU A 146 7.37 20.61 -11.89
C LEU A 146 8.31 21.83 -11.91
N GLY A 147 9.56 21.67 -12.34
CA GLY A 147 10.55 22.74 -12.38
C GLY A 147 11.32 22.95 -11.08
N VAL A 148 11.22 22.05 -10.11
CA VAL A 148 12.07 22.09 -8.90
C VAL A 148 13.49 21.72 -9.30
N ALA A 149 14.48 22.52 -8.82
CA ALA A 149 15.88 22.23 -9.08
C ALA A 149 16.26 20.83 -8.58
N PRO A 150 17.10 20.06 -9.34
CA PRO A 150 17.39 18.65 -9.04
C PRO A 150 17.89 18.39 -7.62
N GLU A 151 18.68 19.30 -7.07
CA GLU A 151 19.21 19.23 -5.69
C GLU A 151 18.09 19.35 -4.64
N SER A 152 17.08 20.18 -4.92
CA SER A 152 15.93 20.38 -4.05
C SER A 152 14.87 19.31 -4.24
N ALA A 153 14.68 18.79 -5.46
CA ALA A 153 13.65 17.81 -5.80
C ALA A 153 13.73 16.55 -4.91
N ARG A 154 14.93 16.06 -4.60
CA ARG A 154 15.13 14.93 -3.69
C ARG A 154 14.66 15.23 -2.25
N TYR A 155 14.79 16.47 -1.79
CA TYR A 155 14.33 16.86 -0.45
C TYR A 155 12.81 17.01 -0.41
N HIS A 156 12.20 17.54 -1.49
CA HIS A 156 10.75 17.53 -1.65
C HIS A 156 10.18 16.12 -1.69
N ALA A 157 10.85 15.21 -2.41
CA ALA A 157 10.49 13.79 -2.44
C ALA A 157 10.55 13.15 -1.06
N LEU A 158 11.64 13.39 -0.32
CA LEU A 158 11.81 12.89 1.04
C LEU A 158 10.74 13.45 1.98
N ALA A 159 10.47 14.77 1.92
CA ALA A 159 9.45 15.41 2.73
C ALA A 159 8.04 14.86 2.43
N ALA A 160 7.70 14.67 1.15
CA ALA A 160 6.43 14.07 0.74
C ALA A 160 6.28 12.63 1.24
N TYR A 161 7.32 11.81 1.10
CA TYR A 161 7.31 10.42 1.56
C TYR A 161 7.25 10.33 3.10
N THR A 162 7.99 11.20 3.81
CA THR A 162 7.95 11.26 5.27
C THR A 162 6.57 11.72 5.77
N ALA A 163 5.93 12.70 5.10
CA ALA A 163 4.58 13.12 5.42
C ALA A 163 3.57 11.97 5.26
N TYR A 164 3.72 11.16 4.20
CA TYR A 164 2.91 9.97 3.97
C TYR A 164 3.07 8.95 5.11
N VAL A 165 4.30 8.53 5.41
CA VAL A 165 4.58 7.57 6.49
C VAL A 165 4.09 8.09 7.83
N GLY A 166 4.38 9.36 8.15
CA GLY A 166 3.96 9.98 9.40
C GLY A 166 2.44 10.10 9.54
N TYR A 167 1.73 10.38 8.46
CA TYR A 167 0.26 10.42 8.47
C TYR A 167 -0.35 9.07 8.85
N PHE A 168 0.10 7.97 8.25
CA PHE A 168 -0.42 6.63 8.54
C PHE A 168 0.01 6.14 9.92
N GLU A 169 1.23 6.45 10.36
CA GLU A 169 1.66 6.15 11.72
C GLU A 169 0.82 6.88 12.78
N LEU A 170 0.56 8.18 12.57
CA LEU A 170 -0.32 8.95 13.44
C LEU A 170 -1.76 8.43 13.41
N ARG A 171 -2.27 8.06 12.24
CA ARG A 171 -3.61 7.48 12.11
C ARG A 171 -3.75 6.20 12.92
N ARG A 172 -2.70 5.38 12.98
CA ARG A 172 -2.66 4.17 13.77
C ARG A 172 -2.52 4.44 15.27
N ALA A 173 -1.60 5.34 15.65
CA ALA A 173 -1.26 5.61 17.05
C ALA A 173 -2.24 6.56 17.75
N ALA A 174 -2.77 7.55 17.01
CA ALA A 174 -3.62 8.62 17.52
C ALA A 174 -4.72 8.98 16.50
N PRO A 175 -5.72 8.11 16.27
CA PRO A 175 -6.72 8.29 15.21
C PRO A 175 -7.49 9.62 15.32
N SER A 176 -7.74 10.10 16.53
CA SER A 176 -8.44 11.36 16.77
C SER A 176 -7.64 12.62 16.38
N ALA A 177 -6.31 12.49 16.22
CA ALA A 177 -5.42 13.59 15.81
C ALA A 177 -5.28 13.71 14.29
N THR A 178 -5.75 12.72 13.52
CA THR A 178 -5.60 12.71 12.06
C THR A 178 -6.92 13.07 11.37
N PRO A 179 -6.88 13.91 10.33
CA PRO A 179 -8.06 14.29 9.58
C PRO A 179 -8.65 13.09 8.81
N THR A 180 -9.99 13.02 8.72
CA THR A 180 -10.72 11.98 8.00
C THR A 180 -11.78 12.58 7.08
N GLY A 181 -12.27 11.83 6.10
CA GLY A 181 -13.34 12.28 5.21
C GLY A 181 -13.03 13.58 4.47
N ALA A 182 -13.85 14.62 4.66
CA ALA A 182 -13.65 15.93 4.03
C ALA A 182 -12.37 16.63 4.50
N GLN A 183 -12.06 16.55 5.79
CA GLN A 183 -10.85 17.14 6.37
C GLN A 183 -9.57 16.51 5.81
N ALA A 184 -9.59 15.21 5.48
CA ALA A 184 -8.45 14.55 4.83
C ALA A 184 -8.16 15.15 3.45
N ARG A 185 -9.20 15.52 2.69
CA ARG A 185 -9.04 16.21 1.39
C ARG A 185 -8.46 17.61 1.56
N GLU A 186 -8.93 18.36 2.55
CA GLU A 186 -8.39 19.70 2.86
C GLU A 186 -6.93 19.62 3.30
N TYR A 187 -6.58 18.63 4.12
CA TYR A 187 -5.20 18.35 4.52
C TYR A 187 -4.33 18.02 3.31
N LEU A 188 -4.82 17.18 2.40
CA LEU A 188 -4.11 16.82 1.16
C LEU A 188 -3.83 18.06 0.30
N ASP A 189 -4.83 18.95 0.10
CA ASP A 189 -4.65 20.19 -0.64
C ASP A 189 -3.67 21.14 0.05
N HIS A 190 -3.67 21.17 1.38
CA HIS A 190 -2.71 21.95 2.14
C HIS A 190 -1.29 21.40 1.96
N LEU A 191 -1.13 20.07 2.07
CA LEU A 191 0.16 19.40 1.93
C LEU A 191 0.74 19.59 0.52
N LEU A 192 -0.08 19.46 -0.52
CA LEU A 192 0.34 19.72 -1.90
C LEU A 192 0.84 21.15 -2.08
N ARG A 193 0.10 22.14 -1.58
CA ARG A 193 0.55 23.55 -1.64
C ARG A 193 1.85 23.79 -0.88
N ALA A 194 2.02 23.16 0.29
CA ALA A 194 3.23 23.31 1.10
C ALA A 194 4.47 22.67 0.45
N LEU A 195 4.28 21.56 -0.27
CA LEU A 195 5.36 20.81 -0.92
C LEU A 195 5.63 21.26 -2.36
N THR A 196 4.72 22.00 -2.99
CA THR A 196 4.92 22.50 -4.36
C THR A 196 5.43 23.95 -4.29
N PRO A 197 6.66 24.25 -4.74
CA PRO A 197 7.22 25.60 -4.66
C PRO A 197 6.40 26.58 -5.50
N THR A 198 6.05 27.72 -4.90
CA THR A 198 5.38 28.85 -5.57
C THR A 198 6.36 29.94 -6.03
N GLY A 199 7.68 29.71 -5.90
CA GLY A 199 8.74 30.65 -6.26
C GLY A 199 10.14 30.15 -5.91
N PRO A 200 11.22 30.88 -6.26
CA PRO A 200 12.57 30.49 -5.90
C PRO A 200 12.70 30.44 -4.38
N LEU A 201 13.23 29.30 -3.87
CA LEU A 201 13.54 29.17 -2.46
C LEU A 201 14.59 30.19 -2.04
N PRO A 202 14.51 30.79 -0.83
CA PRO A 202 15.56 31.66 -0.31
C PRO A 202 16.87 30.88 -0.28
N THR A 203 17.89 31.41 -0.97
CA THR A 203 19.25 30.90 -0.90
C THR A 203 19.78 31.10 0.51
N HIS A 204 20.15 30.02 1.19
CA HIS A 204 20.87 30.13 2.46
C HIS A 204 22.21 30.84 2.17
N PRO A 205 22.55 31.90 2.90
CA PRO A 205 23.89 32.43 2.87
C PRO A 205 24.85 31.37 3.43
N ALA A 206 25.95 31.18 2.72
CA ALA A 206 27.03 30.25 3.10
C ALA A 206 27.68 30.68 4.43
#